data_c8a3418c7cb095bb8296bbcad86f5d13
#
_entry.id   c8a3418c7cb095bb8296bbcad86f5d13
#
_cell.length_a   1.000
_cell.length_b   1.000
_cell.length_c   1.000
_cell.angle_alpha   90.00
_cell.angle_beta   90.00
_cell.angle_gamma   90.00
#
_symmetry.space_group_name_H-M   'P 1'
#
loop_
_entity.id
_entity.type
_entity.pdbx_description
1 polymer ?
#
loop_
_entity_poly.entity_id
_entity_poly.type
_entity_poly.pdbx_seq_one_letter_code
_entity_poly.pdbx_strand_id
1 'polypeptide(L)'
;MKNSTAGTAATEAAATETAATESATIGTATSETPLNVTVVIGSNRHGRFGPVVADWLLERVRERDELVVDVVDVADVTLPTTMEPAPHASDPVSVKLAAADAFVVLTPEYNHSFPAALKNLIDWHFTEWQAKPVALVSYGGISGGLRATEHLRQVFAELHAVTVRDTVSFHNAAASFTPEGRLKDPSGPDAAAKKMLDQLTWWARALHEAKQRRPYGG
;
A
#
# COMPACT_ATOMS: atom_id res chain seq x y z
N MET A 1 10.60 -44.08 74.79
CA MET A 1 9.47 -45.00 74.69
C MET A 1 9.06 -44.96 73.19
N LYS A 2 9.42 -46.03 72.49
CA LYS A 2 8.51 -47.00 71.85
C LYS A 2 7.55 -46.39 70.85
N ASN A 3 7.41 -46.70 69.62
CA ASN A 3 7.61 -47.84 68.73
C ASN A 3 7.14 -47.34 67.35
N SER A 4 7.85 -47.66 66.24
CA SER A 4 7.58 -48.78 65.35
C SER A 4 6.22 -48.70 64.64
N THR A 5 6.08 -48.70 63.34
CA THR A 5 6.41 -49.77 62.37
C THR A 5 6.03 -49.27 60.92
N ALA A 6 6.87 -49.61 59.99
CA ALA A 6 6.64 -50.38 58.78
C ALA A 6 5.44 -50.05 57.89
N GLY A 7 5.68 -49.63 56.68
CA GLY A 7 5.87 -50.47 55.51
C GLY A 7 4.69 -50.32 54.56
N THR A 8 4.93 -50.01 53.38
CA THR A 8 4.61 -50.80 52.20
C THR A 8 4.92 -50.03 50.91
N ALA A 9 5.67 -50.64 50.07
CA ALA A 9 5.94 -50.20 48.72
C ALA A 9 4.67 -50.38 47.84
N ALA A 10 4.35 -49.42 47.04
CA ALA A 10 3.49 -49.61 45.91
C ALA A 10 4.15 -49.01 44.68
N THR A 11 4.47 -49.88 43.77
CA THR A 11 4.97 -49.65 42.44
C THR A 11 3.90 -48.97 41.62
N GLU A 12 4.16 -47.79 41.11
CA GLU A 12 3.28 -47.18 40.11
C GLU A 12 4.04 -47.05 38.80
N ALA A 13 3.44 -47.68 37.79
CA ALA A 13 3.95 -47.78 36.44
C ALA A 13 3.86 -46.39 35.74
N ALA A 14 4.97 -45.97 35.14
CA ALA A 14 5.02 -44.80 34.27
C ALA A 14 4.24 -45.11 32.99
N ALA A 15 3.14 -44.41 32.78
CA ALA A 15 2.46 -44.33 31.50
C ALA A 15 3.15 -43.21 30.67
N THR A 16 3.89 -43.63 29.65
CA THR A 16 4.50 -42.72 28.66
C THR A 16 3.43 -42.33 27.67
N GLU A 17 2.89 -41.14 27.80
CA GLU A 17 1.96 -40.57 26.84
C GLU A 17 2.76 -39.91 25.71
N THR A 18 2.77 -40.58 24.56
CA THR A 18 3.41 -40.09 23.33
C THR A 18 2.49 -39.06 22.73
N ALA A 19 2.80 -37.78 22.94
CA ALA A 19 2.17 -36.69 22.23
C ALA A 19 2.57 -36.73 20.74
N ALA A 20 1.65 -37.16 19.90
CA ALA A 20 1.78 -37.05 18.46
C ALA A 20 1.69 -35.58 18.08
N THR A 21 2.80 -35.01 17.65
CA THR A 21 2.86 -33.68 17.03
C THR A 21 2.23 -33.79 15.65
N GLU A 22 0.98 -33.45 15.51
CA GLU A 22 0.36 -33.20 14.20
C GLU A 22 1.03 -31.98 13.59
N SER A 23 1.93 -32.24 12.65
CA SER A 23 2.44 -31.23 11.73
C SER A 23 1.28 -30.83 10.82
N ALA A 24 0.66 -29.70 11.12
CA ALA A 24 -0.29 -29.07 10.19
C ALA A 24 0.48 -28.69 8.92
N THR A 25 0.36 -29.53 7.91
CA THR A 25 0.75 -29.20 6.55
C THR A 25 -0.11 -28.04 6.10
N ILE A 26 0.43 -26.83 6.13
CA ILE A 26 -0.21 -25.64 5.55
C ILE A 26 -0.32 -25.91 4.06
N GLY A 27 -1.57 -26.09 3.65
CA GLY A 27 -1.95 -26.57 2.34
C GLY A 27 -1.58 -25.63 1.21
N THR A 28 -1.37 -26.26 0.09
CA THR A 28 -1.61 -25.84 -1.31
C THR A 28 -1.77 -24.35 -1.50
N ALA A 29 -0.79 -23.73 -2.17
CA ALA A 29 -0.93 -22.44 -2.78
C ALA A 29 -2.14 -22.47 -3.75
N THR A 30 -3.31 -22.06 -3.26
CA THR A 30 -4.38 -21.62 -4.15
C THR A 30 -3.82 -20.40 -4.88
N SER A 31 -3.83 -20.40 -6.21
CA SER A 31 -3.47 -19.23 -7.00
C SER A 31 -4.45 -18.13 -6.61
N GLU A 32 -4.01 -17.27 -5.71
CA GLU A 32 -4.82 -16.12 -5.29
C GLU A 32 -5.05 -15.21 -6.50
N THR A 33 -6.26 -14.70 -6.63
CA THR A 33 -6.59 -13.72 -7.68
C THR A 33 -5.65 -12.52 -7.55
N PRO A 34 -5.01 -12.08 -8.64
CA PRO A 34 -4.18 -10.88 -8.61
C PRO A 34 -4.96 -9.66 -8.10
N LEU A 35 -4.28 -8.78 -7.37
CA LEU A 35 -4.86 -7.53 -6.88
C LEU A 35 -4.64 -6.40 -7.89
N ASN A 36 -5.68 -5.62 -8.12
CA ASN A 36 -5.60 -4.43 -8.97
C ASN A 36 -5.01 -3.26 -8.16
N VAL A 37 -3.85 -2.77 -8.58
CA VAL A 37 -3.19 -1.62 -7.96
C VAL A 37 -3.20 -0.45 -8.92
N THR A 38 -3.78 0.69 -8.51
CA THR A 38 -3.72 1.91 -9.30
C THR A 38 -2.60 2.81 -8.79
N VAL A 39 -1.63 3.11 -9.67
CA VAL A 39 -0.59 4.10 -9.43
C VAL A 39 -1.09 5.47 -9.86
N VAL A 40 -1.19 6.40 -8.91
CA VAL A 40 -1.62 7.78 -9.15
C VAL A 40 -0.39 8.69 -9.22
N ILE A 41 -0.13 9.32 -10.38
CA ILE A 41 0.96 10.28 -10.57
C ILE A 41 0.43 11.68 -10.30
N GLY A 42 0.79 12.26 -9.15
CA GLY A 42 0.13 13.43 -8.55
C GLY A 42 0.59 14.80 -9.06
N SER A 43 1.40 14.89 -10.12
CA SER A 43 1.93 16.19 -10.60
C SER A 43 1.56 16.48 -12.05
N ASN A 44 1.00 17.67 -12.30
CA ASN A 44 0.70 18.17 -13.64
C ASN A 44 1.58 19.35 -14.08
N ARG A 45 2.66 19.66 -13.34
CA ARG A 45 3.54 20.80 -13.66
C ARG A 45 4.28 20.54 -14.97
N HIS A 46 4.40 21.55 -15.82
CA HIS A 46 5.24 21.47 -17.03
C HIS A 46 6.71 21.15 -16.65
N GLY A 47 7.34 20.22 -17.36
CA GLY A 47 8.71 19.76 -17.06
C GLY A 47 8.82 19.01 -15.73
N ARG A 48 7.71 18.40 -15.25
CA ARG A 48 7.65 17.64 -14.00
C ARG A 48 8.59 16.45 -13.99
N PHE A 49 9.10 16.12 -12.82
CA PHE A 49 9.97 14.96 -12.59
C PHE A 49 9.18 13.66 -12.30
N GLY A 50 7.86 13.79 -12.09
CA GLY A 50 6.98 12.68 -11.75
C GLY A 50 7.10 11.45 -12.65
N PRO A 51 7.11 11.58 -13.99
CA PRO A 51 7.26 10.43 -14.90
C PRO A 51 8.53 9.61 -14.64
N VAL A 52 9.68 10.26 -14.37
CA VAL A 52 10.94 9.56 -14.09
C VAL A 52 10.83 8.67 -12.84
N VAL A 53 10.23 9.20 -11.78
CA VAL A 53 10.02 8.41 -10.55
C VAL A 53 8.94 7.35 -10.78
N ALA A 54 7.92 7.66 -11.58
CA ALA A 54 6.85 6.71 -11.92
C ALA A 54 7.37 5.50 -12.70
N ASP A 55 8.27 5.71 -13.67
CA ASP A 55 8.87 4.61 -14.45
C ASP A 55 9.61 3.63 -13.54
N TRP A 56 10.44 4.14 -12.62
CA TRP A 56 11.11 3.32 -11.63
C TRP A 56 10.09 2.56 -10.73
N LEU A 57 9.05 3.25 -10.24
CA LEU A 57 8.04 2.64 -9.38
C LEU A 57 7.26 1.54 -10.11
N LEU A 58 6.86 1.81 -11.35
CA LEU A 58 6.09 0.87 -12.18
C LEU A 58 6.89 -0.40 -12.48
N GLU A 59 8.21 -0.31 -12.65
CA GLU A 59 9.06 -1.49 -12.74
C GLU A 59 8.95 -2.35 -11.47
N ARG A 60 9.07 -1.75 -10.28
CA ARG A 60 8.98 -2.46 -8.99
C ARG A 60 7.60 -3.10 -8.76
N VAL A 61 6.52 -2.43 -9.17
CA VAL A 61 5.17 -3.00 -9.08
C VAL A 61 4.99 -4.16 -10.05
N ARG A 62 5.48 -4.03 -11.29
CA ARG A 62 5.37 -5.07 -12.32
C ARG A 62 6.23 -6.32 -12.08
N GLU A 63 7.25 -6.22 -11.23
CA GLU A 63 8.05 -7.37 -10.78
C GLU A 63 7.24 -8.31 -9.85
N ARG A 64 6.03 -7.95 -9.47
CA ARG A 64 5.18 -8.69 -8.55
C ARG A 64 4.04 -9.35 -9.29
N ASP A 65 4.12 -10.66 -9.48
CA ASP A 65 3.13 -11.46 -10.22
C ASP A 65 1.72 -11.41 -9.60
N GLU A 66 1.63 -11.13 -8.30
CA GLU A 66 0.37 -10.99 -7.58
C GLU A 66 -0.33 -9.64 -7.78
N LEU A 67 0.28 -8.69 -8.52
CA LEU A 67 -0.27 -7.35 -8.77
C LEU A 67 -0.53 -7.11 -10.25
N VAL A 68 -1.69 -6.57 -10.55
CA VAL A 68 -2.03 -5.98 -11.86
C VAL A 68 -2.06 -4.48 -11.69
N VAL A 69 -1.24 -3.76 -12.47
CA VAL A 69 -1.08 -2.31 -12.32
C VAL A 69 -1.87 -1.54 -13.38
N ASP A 70 -2.63 -0.55 -12.93
CA ASP A 70 -3.20 0.52 -13.75
C ASP A 70 -2.59 1.88 -13.35
N VAL A 71 -2.68 2.86 -14.21
CA VAL A 71 -2.11 4.19 -13.99
C VAL A 71 -3.15 5.27 -14.20
N VAL A 72 -3.18 6.23 -13.27
CA VAL A 72 -3.90 7.50 -13.38
C VAL A 72 -2.89 8.63 -13.23
N ASP A 73 -2.65 9.38 -14.30
CA ASP A 73 -1.78 10.56 -14.29
C ASP A 73 -2.64 11.83 -14.24
N VAL A 74 -2.50 12.64 -13.20
CA VAL A 74 -3.29 13.88 -13.06
C VAL A 74 -3.02 14.89 -14.18
N ALA A 75 -1.94 14.73 -14.95
CA ALA A 75 -1.67 15.59 -16.12
C ALA A 75 -2.55 15.25 -17.33
N ASP A 76 -3.06 14.02 -17.38
CA ASP A 76 -3.93 13.53 -18.46
C ASP A 76 -5.42 13.61 -18.08
N VAL A 77 -5.70 14.04 -16.85
CA VAL A 77 -7.05 14.13 -16.29
C VAL A 77 -7.53 15.58 -16.33
N THR A 78 -8.70 15.80 -16.92
CA THR A 78 -9.37 17.10 -16.90
C THR A 78 -10.56 17.05 -15.96
N LEU A 79 -10.37 17.54 -14.74
CA LEU A 79 -11.44 17.69 -13.76
C LEU A 79 -11.73 19.18 -13.53
N PRO A 80 -13.00 19.58 -13.46
CA PRO A 80 -13.35 20.96 -13.09
C PRO A 80 -12.80 21.29 -11.69
N THR A 81 -12.48 22.57 -11.48
CA THR A 81 -12.09 23.05 -10.14
C THR A 81 -13.30 23.37 -9.27
N THR A 82 -14.47 23.55 -9.90
CA THR A 82 -15.74 23.70 -9.19
C THR A 82 -16.39 22.33 -9.09
N MET A 83 -16.59 21.87 -7.86
CA MET A 83 -17.22 20.59 -7.61
C MET A 83 -18.72 20.67 -7.94
N GLU A 84 -19.17 19.78 -8.79
CA GLU A 84 -20.57 19.56 -9.12
C GLU A 84 -21.09 18.30 -8.40
N PRO A 85 -22.42 18.18 -8.18
CA PRO A 85 -22.94 16.98 -7.56
C PRO A 85 -22.68 15.74 -8.43
N ALA A 86 -21.99 14.77 -7.86
CA ALA A 86 -21.64 13.46 -8.37
C ALA A 86 -20.75 13.43 -9.64
N PRO A 87 -19.56 12.90 -9.53
CA PRO A 87 -18.76 12.52 -10.67
C PRO A 87 -19.48 11.41 -11.43
N HIS A 88 -19.30 11.40 -12.71
CA HIS A 88 -19.91 10.41 -13.59
C HIS A 88 -19.29 9.04 -13.33
N ALA A 89 -20.06 8.11 -12.80
CA ALA A 89 -19.62 6.70 -12.61
C ALA A 89 -19.05 6.05 -13.90
N SER A 90 -19.30 6.68 -15.05
CA SER A 90 -18.80 6.26 -16.37
C SER A 90 -17.51 7.00 -16.79
N ASP A 91 -16.99 7.95 -16.00
CA ASP A 91 -15.71 8.57 -16.29
C ASP A 91 -14.58 7.52 -16.20
N PRO A 92 -13.67 7.46 -17.19
CA PRO A 92 -12.59 6.46 -17.21
C PRO A 92 -11.72 6.46 -15.95
N VAL A 93 -11.53 7.62 -15.32
CA VAL A 93 -10.75 7.72 -14.08
C VAL A 93 -11.51 7.11 -12.92
N SER A 94 -12.80 7.44 -12.78
CA SER A 94 -13.68 6.86 -11.74
C SER A 94 -13.74 5.33 -11.86
N VAL A 95 -13.84 4.80 -13.08
CA VAL A 95 -13.83 3.36 -13.33
C VAL A 95 -12.53 2.71 -12.85
N LYS A 96 -11.36 3.30 -13.16
CA LYS A 96 -10.06 2.80 -12.72
C LYS A 96 -9.91 2.83 -11.19
N LEU A 97 -10.27 3.96 -10.57
CA LEU A 97 -10.20 4.08 -9.11
C LEU A 97 -11.16 3.13 -8.40
N ALA A 98 -12.36 2.93 -8.93
CA ALA A 98 -13.34 1.98 -8.38
C ALA A 98 -12.84 0.53 -8.47
N ALA A 99 -12.22 0.15 -9.60
CA ALA A 99 -11.70 -1.20 -9.83
C ALA A 99 -10.46 -1.55 -9.00
N ALA A 100 -9.76 -0.55 -8.44
CA ALA A 100 -8.56 -0.77 -7.66
C ALA A 100 -8.85 -1.48 -6.32
N ASP A 101 -7.99 -2.41 -5.94
CA ASP A 101 -7.94 -3.01 -4.60
C ASP A 101 -7.00 -2.21 -3.67
N ALA A 102 -6.05 -1.49 -4.25
CA ALA A 102 -5.06 -0.69 -3.55
C ALA A 102 -4.55 0.47 -4.41
N PHE A 103 -3.93 1.46 -3.77
CA PHE A 103 -3.35 2.61 -4.45
C PHE A 103 -1.89 2.81 -4.08
N VAL A 104 -1.08 3.26 -5.05
CA VAL A 104 0.22 3.88 -4.79
C VAL A 104 0.16 5.31 -5.29
N VAL A 105 0.22 6.28 -4.40
CA VAL A 105 0.17 7.70 -4.75
C VAL A 105 1.58 8.26 -4.77
N LEU A 106 2.01 8.66 -5.96
CA LEU A 106 3.30 9.32 -6.22
C LEU A 106 3.13 10.83 -6.25
N THR A 107 3.76 11.55 -5.35
CA THR A 107 3.60 12.99 -5.21
C THR A 107 4.92 13.75 -5.05
N PRO A 108 5.09 14.92 -5.70
CA PRO A 108 6.08 15.91 -5.28
C PRO A 108 5.61 16.65 -4.03
N GLU A 109 6.54 17.38 -3.42
CA GLU A 109 6.19 18.41 -2.44
C GLU A 109 6.19 19.80 -3.10
N TYR A 110 5.05 20.46 -3.08
CA TYR A 110 4.89 21.85 -3.49
C TYR A 110 4.49 22.71 -2.29
N ASN A 111 5.34 23.69 -1.95
CA ASN A 111 5.06 24.64 -0.89
C ASN A 111 4.60 23.96 0.41
N HIS A 112 5.37 22.95 0.86
CA HIS A 112 5.14 22.24 2.12
C HIS A 112 3.95 21.25 2.11
N SER A 113 3.31 21.01 0.97
CA SER A 113 2.17 20.09 0.81
C SER A 113 2.24 19.35 -0.54
N PHE A 114 1.14 18.74 -0.95
CA PHE A 114 1.00 18.05 -2.23
C PHE A 114 0.34 18.93 -3.28
N PRO A 115 0.42 18.59 -4.60
CA PRO A 115 -0.13 19.42 -5.68
C PRO A 115 -1.65 19.56 -5.62
N ALA A 116 -2.15 20.74 -6.00
CA ALA A 116 -3.58 21.03 -6.10
C ALA A 116 -4.31 20.07 -7.07
N ALA A 117 -3.66 19.69 -8.18
CA ALA A 117 -4.23 18.73 -9.13
C ALA A 117 -4.48 17.34 -8.50
N LEU A 118 -3.57 16.89 -7.63
CA LEU A 118 -3.78 15.67 -6.87
C LEU A 118 -4.94 15.81 -5.88
N LYS A 119 -5.03 16.94 -5.16
CA LYS A 119 -6.15 17.20 -4.26
C LYS A 119 -7.48 17.24 -5.00
N ASN A 120 -7.51 17.87 -6.19
CA ASN A 120 -8.69 17.91 -7.02
C ASN A 120 -9.14 16.49 -7.44
N LEU A 121 -8.20 15.64 -7.88
CA LEU A 121 -8.51 14.23 -8.17
C LEU A 121 -9.10 13.52 -6.94
N ILE A 122 -8.49 13.71 -5.77
CA ILE A 122 -8.93 13.04 -4.54
C ILE A 122 -10.34 13.51 -4.15
N ASP A 123 -10.62 14.80 -4.24
CA ASP A 123 -11.89 15.40 -3.82
C ASP A 123 -13.06 15.07 -4.75
N TRP A 124 -12.78 14.82 -6.03
CA TRP A 124 -13.80 14.37 -6.98
C TRP A 124 -14.26 12.93 -6.78
N HIS A 125 -13.55 12.13 -5.96
CA HIS A 125 -13.82 10.72 -5.72
C HIS A 125 -13.90 10.47 -4.21
N PHE A 126 -14.94 9.78 -3.75
CA PHE A 126 -15.14 9.48 -2.34
C PHE A 126 -15.22 7.97 -2.08
N THR A 127 -16.20 7.32 -2.66
CA THR A 127 -16.43 5.88 -2.45
C THR A 127 -15.33 5.00 -3.04
N GLU A 128 -14.63 5.51 -4.07
CA GLU A 128 -13.54 4.83 -4.75
C GLU A 128 -12.33 4.59 -3.84
N TRP A 129 -12.14 5.42 -2.81
CA TRP A 129 -11.06 5.29 -1.84
C TRP A 129 -11.40 4.40 -0.65
N GLN A 130 -12.69 4.21 -0.36
CA GLN A 130 -13.15 3.60 0.89
C GLN A 130 -12.69 2.15 1.07
N ALA A 131 -12.21 1.85 2.27
CA ALA A 131 -11.74 0.53 2.68
C ALA A 131 -10.70 -0.07 1.70
N LYS A 132 -9.77 0.78 1.22
CA LYS A 132 -8.63 0.40 0.38
C LYS A 132 -7.34 0.94 0.98
N PRO A 133 -6.22 0.20 0.89
CA PRO A 133 -4.94 0.69 1.38
C PRO A 133 -4.28 1.61 0.36
N VAL A 134 -3.52 2.58 0.88
CA VAL A 134 -2.79 3.58 0.10
C VAL A 134 -1.32 3.58 0.54
N ALA A 135 -0.42 3.31 -0.38
CA ALA A 135 1.02 3.52 -0.22
C ALA A 135 1.40 4.91 -0.77
N LEU A 136 2.41 5.52 -0.17
CA LEU A 136 2.86 6.86 -0.54
C LEU A 136 4.31 6.83 -0.99
N VAL A 137 4.55 7.31 -2.22
CA VAL A 137 5.88 7.56 -2.77
C VAL A 137 6.02 9.04 -3.00
N SER A 138 7.09 9.65 -2.50
CA SER A 138 7.26 11.07 -2.58
C SER A 138 8.65 11.47 -3.11
N TYR A 139 8.73 12.66 -3.68
CA TYR A 139 9.99 13.23 -4.13
C TYR A 139 10.00 14.75 -3.96
N GLY A 140 11.20 15.30 -3.85
CA GLY A 140 11.34 16.75 -3.70
C GLY A 140 12.79 17.19 -3.62
N GLY A 141 12.98 18.39 -3.11
CA GLY A 141 14.29 18.90 -2.73
C GLY A 141 14.73 18.31 -1.38
N ILE A 142 15.07 19.20 -0.44
CA ILE A 142 15.61 18.81 0.87
C ILE A 142 14.65 17.95 1.71
N SER A 143 13.35 18.12 1.57
CA SER A 143 12.35 17.35 2.34
C SER A 143 12.01 15.99 1.74
N GLY A 144 12.39 15.72 0.48
CA GLY A 144 12.02 14.47 -0.19
C GLY A 144 10.52 14.25 -0.38
N GLY A 145 9.68 15.24 -0.08
CA GLY A 145 8.22 15.12 -0.15
C GLY A 145 7.57 14.62 1.14
N LEU A 146 8.31 14.50 2.25
CA LEU A 146 7.79 13.93 3.49
C LEU A 146 6.59 14.71 4.06
N ARG A 147 6.56 16.04 3.91
CA ARG A 147 5.43 16.86 4.40
C ARG A 147 4.17 16.63 3.58
N ALA A 148 4.31 16.47 2.24
CA ALA A 148 3.19 16.08 1.39
C ALA A 148 2.64 14.70 1.79
N THR A 149 3.52 13.75 2.11
CA THR A 149 3.15 12.42 2.62
C THR A 149 2.31 12.52 3.89
N GLU A 150 2.74 13.27 4.89
CA GLU A 150 2.01 13.41 6.15
C GLU A 150 0.66 14.13 5.98
N HIS A 151 0.57 15.12 5.11
CA HIS A 151 -0.71 15.76 4.80
C HIS A 151 -1.67 14.77 4.09
N LEU A 152 -1.17 13.94 3.17
CA LEU A 152 -2.00 12.92 2.51
C LEU A 152 -2.54 11.86 3.46
N ARG A 153 -1.81 11.50 4.51
CA ARG A 153 -2.30 10.54 5.52
C ARG A 153 -3.61 10.99 6.15
N GLN A 154 -3.71 12.26 6.50
CA GLN A 154 -4.93 12.83 7.09
C GLN A 154 -6.08 12.85 6.08
N VAL A 155 -5.78 13.22 4.83
CA VAL A 155 -6.78 13.26 3.76
C VAL A 155 -7.36 11.88 3.48
N PHE A 156 -6.52 10.86 3.34
CA PHE A 156 -6.99 9.51 3.07
C PHE A 156 -7.69 8.87 4.28
N ALA A 157 -7.30 9.23 5.50
CA ALA A 157 -8.02 8.79 6.70
C ALA A 157 -9.47 9.31 6.71
N GLU A 158 -9.70 10.57 6.32
CA GLU A 158 -11.06 11.15 6.19
C GLU A 158 -11.88 10.43 5.11
N LEU A 159 -11.23 9.92 4.07
CA LEU A 159 -11.85 9.16 2.99
C LEU A 159 -12.00 7.66 3.30
N HIS A 160 -11.86 7.26 4.55
CA HIS A 160 -11.94 5.87 5.02
C HIS A 160 -10.92 4.93 4.36
N ALA A 161 -9.82 5.46 3.82
CA ALA A 161 -8.71 4.67 3.31
C ALA A 161 -7.64 4.44 4.40
N VAL A 162 -6.83 3.40 4.24
CA VAL A 162 -5.77 3.06 5.20
C VAL A 162 -4.41 3.33 4.57
N THR A 163 -3.69 4.35 5.03
CA THR A 163 -2.32 4.57 4.55
C THR A 163 -1.36 3.59 5.21
N VAL A 164 -0.55 2.88 4.40
CA VAL A 164 0.49 2.00 4.95
C VAL A 164 1.60 2.81 5.61
N ARG A 165 2.27 2.20 6.60
CA ARG A 165 3.27 2.93 7.38
C ARG A 165 4.52 3.26 6.57
N ASP A 166 5.06 2.28 5.84
CA ASP A 166 6.31 2.46 5.12
C ASP A 166 6.06 3.23 3.81
N THR A 167 7.01 4.09 3.46
CA THR A 167 6.95 4.97 2.30
C THR A 167 8.30 4.97 1.58
N VAL A 168 8.32 5.44 0.33
CA VAL A 168 9.57 5.76 -0.36
C VAL A 168 9.65 7.28 -0.53
N SER A 169 10.81 7.85 -0.21
CA SER A 169 11.04 9.29 -0.32
C SER A 169 12.36 9.59 -1.01
N PHE A 170 12.31 10.37 -2.08
CA PHE A 170 13.49 10.79 -2.83
C PHE A 170 13.88 12.22 -2.49
N HIS A 171 14.88 12.36 -1.61
CA HIS A 171 15.48 13.64 -1.30
C HIS A 171 16.40 14.09 -2.45
N ASN A 172 16.30 15.38 -2.83
CA ASN A 172 17.03 15.92 -3.97
C ASN A 172 16.89 15.03 -5.22
N ALA A 173 15.66 14.65 -5.55
CA ALA A 173 15.33 13.63 -6.53
C ALA A 173 16.09 13.78 -7.87
N ALA A 174 16.17 15.00 -8.41
CA ALA A 174 16.91 15.24 -9.67
C ALA A 174 18.40 14.84 -9.61
N ALA A 175 19.01 14.89 -8.41
CA ALA A 175 20.40 14.45 -8.22
C ALA A 175 20.53 12.94 -8.05
N SER A 176 19.47 12.25 -7.66
CA SER A 176 19.44 10.81 -7.40
C SER A 176 19.28 9.97 -8.68
N PHE A 177 18.83 10.57 -9.76
CA PHE A 177 18.64 9.88 -11.05
C PHE A 177 19.69 10.32 -12.08
N THR A 178 19.96 9.45 -13.07
CA THR A 178 20.77 9.77 -14.24
C THR A 178 19.94 10.57 -15.26
N PRO A 179 20.57 11.17 -16.29
CA PRO A 179 19.83 11.83 -17.38
C PRO A 179 18.87 10.88 -18.13
N GLU A 180 19.17 9.57 -18.14
CA GLU A 180 18.33 8.53 -18.75
C GLU A 180 17.22 8.04 -17.82
N GLY A 181 17.03 8.68 -16.64
CA GLY A 181 15.95 8.37 -15.70
C GLY A 181 16.20 7.15 -14.80
N ARG A 182 17.44 6.66 -14.70
CA ARG A 182 17.77 5.51 -13.81
C ARG A 182 18.31 5.99 -12.48
N LEU A 183 17.96 5.29 -11.40
CA LEU A 183 18.57 5.55 -10.10
C LEU A 183 20.08 5.29 -10.14
N LYS A 184 20.86 6.20 -9.58
CA LYS A 184 22.32 6.06 -9.42
C LYS A 184 22.69 5.01 -8.38
N ASP A 185 21.92 4.95 -7.31
CA ASP A 185 21.99 3.91 -6.27
C ASP A 185 20.57 3.42 -5.97
N PRO A 186 20.17 2.27 -6.53
CA PRO A 186 18.83 1.73 -6.34
C PRO A 186 18.65 0.96 -5.02
N SER A 187 19.74 0.58 -4.33
CA SER A 187 19.70 -0.38 -3.21
C SER A 187 18.77 0.05 -2.09
N GLY A 188 18.85 1.30 -1.65
CA GLY A 188 17.98 1.84 -0.60
C GLY A 188 16.52 2.00 -1.05
N PRO A 189 16.26 2.70 -2.16
CA PRO A 189 14.90 2.86 -2.67
C PRO A 189 14.21 1.54 -3.03
N ASP A 190 14.91 0.58 -3.63
CA ASP A 190 14.33 -0.73 -3.97
C ASP A 190 13.96 -1.53 -2.72
N ALA A 191 14.82 -1.53 -1.70
CA ALA A 191 14.51 -2.17 -0.41
C ALA A 191 13.29 -1.51 0.28
N ALA A 192 13.20 -0.17 0.22
CA ALA A 192 12.06 0.57 0.77
C ALA A 192 10.77 0.28 -0.01
N ALA A 193 10.84 0.26 -1.35
CA ALA A 193 9.71 -0.09 -2.21
C ALA A 193 9.21 -1.51 -1.95
N LYS A 194 10.12 -2.48 -1.86
CA LYS A 194 9.76 -3.86 -1.53
C LYS A 194 8.96 -3.91 -0.23
N LYS A 195 9.47 -3.29 0.84
CA LYS A 195 8.82 -3.30 2.14
C LYS A 195 7.46 -2.59 2.13
N MET A 196 7.36 -1.47 1.44
CA MET A 196 6.12 -0.72 1.26
C MET A 196 5.07 -1.54 0.49
N LEU A 197 5.47 -2.19 -0.60
CA LEU A 197 4.59 -3.02 -1.42
C LEU A 197 4.17 -4.31 -0.67
N ASP A 198 5.04 -4.92 0.14
CA ASP A 198 4.69 -6.04 1.00
C ASP A 198 3.56 -5.65 1.97
N GLN A 199 3.65 -4.49 2.61
CA GLN A 199 2.59 -3.97 3.48
C GLN A 199 1.31 -3.66 2.69
N LEU A 200 1.44 -3.03 1.53
CA LEU A 200 0.29 -2.70 0.68
C LEU A 200 -0.48 -3.95 0.28
N THR A 201 0.23 -4.97 -0.19
CA THR A 201 -0.36 -6.25 -0.61
C THR A 201 -1.08 -6.94 0.54
N TRP A 202 -0.45 -6.98 1.73
CA TRP A 202 -1.07 -7.56 2.92
C TRP A 202 -2.40 -6.88 3.29
N TRP A 203 -2.39 -5.54 3.35
CA TRP A 203 -3.60 -4.77 3.64
C TRP A 203 -4.66 -4.92 2.54
N ALA A 204 -4.25 -4.92 1.27
CA ALA A 204 -5.16 -5.09 0.15
C ALA A 204 -5.88 -6.45 0.22
N ARG A 205 -5.17 -7.54 0.48
CA ARG A 205 -5.76 -8.87 0.69
C ARG A 205 -6.76 -8.86 1.84
N ALA A 206 -6.34 -8.39 3.01
CA ALA A 206 -7.18 -8.37 4.21
C ALA A 206 -8.48 -7.59 4.00
N LEU A 207 -8.40 -6.39 3.37
CA LEU A 207 -9.58 -5.57 3.12
C LEU A 207 -10.45 -6.11 1.97
N HIS A 208 -9.84 -6.68 0.93
CA HIS A 208 -10.57 -7.33 -0.16
C HIS A 208 -11.39 -8.51 0.38
N GLU A 209 -10.79 -9.41 1.15
CA GLU A 209 -11.49 -10.54 1.78
C GLU A 209 -12.57 -10.09 2.75
N ALA A 210 -12.30 -9.04 3.55
CA ALA A 210 -13.28 -8.50 4.48
C ALA A 210 -14.52 -7.96 3.75
N LYS A 211 -14.31 -7.23 2.64
CA LYS A 211 -15.39 -6.67 1.81
C LYS A 211 -16.22 -7.76 1.13
N GLN A 212 -15.61 -8.86 0.71
CA GLN A 212 -16.35 -10.01 0.15
C GLN A 212 -17.28 -10.67 1.16
N ARG A 213 -16.88 -10.73 2.43
CA ARG A 213 -17.69 -11.33 3.51
C ARG A 213 -18.72 -10.36 4.08
N ARG A 214 -18.40 -9.07 4.09
CA ARG A 214 -19.21 -8.00 4.68
C ARG A 214 -18.95 -6.71 3.91
N PRO A 215 -19.94 -6.20 3.16
CA PRO A 215 -19.83 -4.93 2.48
C PRO A 215 -19.40 -3.81 3.46
N TYR A 216 -18.52 -2.93 3.00
CA TYR A 216 -18.13 -1.77 3.78
C TYR A 216 -19.29 -0.77 3.82
N GLY A 217 -19.76 -0.43 5.01
CA GLY A 217 -20.84 0.51 5.24
C GLY A 217 -20.30 1.71 6.03
N GLY A 218 -19.50 2.57 5.38
CA GLY A 218 -18.99 3.80 5.94
C GLY A 218 -19.82 5.00 5.57
#